data_7bc9e3e5c8ecc5f8e85f5522f1b3ada9
#
_entry.id   7bc9e3e5c8ecc5f8e85f5522f1b3ada9
#
_cell.length_a   1.000
_cell.length_b   1.000
_cell.length_c   1.000
_cell.angle_alpha   90.00
_cell.angle_beta   90.00
_cell.angle_gamma   90.00
#
_symmetry.space_group_name_H-M   'P 1'
#
loop_
_entity.id
_entity.type
_entity.pdbx_description
1 polymer ?
#
loop_
_entity_poly.entity_id
_entity_poly.type
_entity_poly.pdbx_seq_one_letter_code
_entity_poly.pdbx_strand_id
1 'polypeptide(L)'
;MKSLHSISLLILCSLAAAAQPADSLRQKSFLPTGIRIGTDVLALAKSSFDDTFDGWELNADVDFYRYYFALDYGYWARDYVTDEGVYSNGGDYVRLGVDVNFLKKDPDKNMFFFGMRYGRSAFSEDLTIEEIDPLWGPINTTLTNSNVSAQWFEL
;
A
#
# COMPACT_ATOMS: atom_id res chain seq x y z
N MET A 1 6.75 -12.60 -24.89
CA MET A 1 7.38 -13.59 -23.98
C MET A 1 8.91 -13.48 -23.89
N LYS A 2 9.63 -12.93 -24.89
CA LYS A 2 11.11 -12.82 -24.85
C LYS A 2 11.66 -11.77 -23.88
N SER A 3 10.90 -10.73 -23.52
CA SER A 3 11.37 -9.65 -22.61
C SER A 3 11.38 -10.05 -21.14
N LEU A 4 10.47 -10.91 -20.69
CA LEU A 4 10.41 -11.36 -19.29
C LEU A 4 11.65 -12.16 -18.88
N HIS A 5 12.18 -12.97 -19.79
CA HIS A 5 13.37 -13.80 -19.53
C HIS A 5 14.65 -12.96 -19.43
N SER A 6 14.72 -11.83 -20.15
CA SER A 6 15.84 -10.91 -20.07
C SER A 6 15.89 -10.16 -18.74
N ILE A 7 14.75 -9.79 -18.17
CA ILE A 7 14.65 -9.13 -16.86
C ILE A 7 15.01 -10.12 -15.74
N SER A 8 14.53 -11.37 -15.79
CA SER A 8 14.92 -12.42 -14.85
C SER A 8 16.42 -12.70 -14.87
N LEU A 9 17.02 -12.71 -16.05
CA LEU A 9 18.46 -12.96 -16.20
C LEU A 9 19.29 -11.79 -15.64
N LEU A 10 18.86 -10.55 -15.81
CA LEU A 10 19.51 -9.38 -15.23
C LEU A 10 19.45 -9.36 -13.70
N ILE A 11 18.35 -9.76 -13.13
CA ILE A 11 18.19 -9.88 -11.64
C ILE A 11 19.07 -11.01 -11.11
N LEU A 12 19.16 -12.15 -11.79
CA LEU A 12 20.06 -13.25 -11.40
C LEU A 12 21.54 -12.87 -11.51
N CYS A 13 21.94 -12.12 -12.53
CA CYS A 13 23.31 -11.65 -12.70
C CYS A 13 23.72 -10.62 -11.64
N SER A 14 22.81 -9.77 -11.19
CA SER A 14 23.09 -8.80 -10.10
C SER A 14 23.27 -9.48 -8.75
N LEU A 15 22.59 -10.59 -8.50
CA LEU A 15 22.78 -11.41 -7.30
C LEU A 15 24.11 -12.17 -7.29
N ALA A 16 24.59 -12.59 -8.46
CA ALA A 16 25.88 -13.30 -8.57
C ALA A 16 27.10 -12.37 -8.41
N ALA A 17 26.99 -11.10 -8.76
CA ALA A 17 28.06 -10.11 -8.58
C ALA A 17 28.33 -9.75 -7.11
N ALA A 18 27.40 -10.06 -6.21
CA ALA A 18 27.57 -9.84 -4.76
C ALA A 18 28.39 -10.93 -4.05
N ALA A 19 28.81 -11.97 -4.76
CA ALA A 19 29.48 -13.15 -4.18
C ALA A 19 31.02 -13.11 -4.25
N GLN A 20 31.64 -11.95 -4.43
CA GLN A 20 33.12 -11.85 -4.39
C GLN A 20 33.63 -11.74 -2.95
N PRO A 21 34.58 -12.60 -2.50
CA PRO A 21 35.17 -12.49 -1.20
C PRO A 21 36.14 -11.28 -1.16
N ALA A 22 35.72 -10.23 -0.47
CA ALA A 22 36.54 -9.05 -0.24
C ALA A 22 37.21 -9.14 1.13
N ASP A 23 38.49 -8.85 1.11
CA ASP A 23 39.46 -8.78 2.19
C ASP A 23 38.96 -7.98 3.42
N SER A 24 39.34 -8.43 4.56
CA SER A 24 39.16 -8.10 5.97
C SER A 24 38.89 -6.64 6.44
N LEU A 25 38.07 -5.87 5.78
CA LEU A 25 37.42 -4.69 6.32
C LEU A 25 36.01 -5.07 6.73
N ARG A 26 35.65 -4.92 7.99
CA ARG A 26 34.39 -5.23 8.67
C ARG A 26 33.20 -5.16 7.70
N GLN A 27 32.93 -6.30 7.11
CA GLN A 27 31.96 -6.46 6.01
C GLN A 27 30.58 -6.06 6.53
N LYS A 28 30.02 -5.00 5.98
CA LYS A 28 28.63 -4.66 6.23
C LYS A 28 27.80 -5.81 5.67
N SER A 29 27.25 -6.64 6.54
CA SER A 29 26.35 -7.70 6.12
C SER A 29 25.07 -7.05 5.58
N PHE A 30 24.81 -7.22 4.30
CA PHE A 30 23.52 -6.88 3.66
C PHE A 30 22.57 -8.09 3.71
N LEU A 31 22.75 -8.98 4.65
CA LEU A 31 21.79 -10.05 4.89
C LEU A 31 20.57 -9.47 5.62
N PRO A 32 19.38 -9.98 5.33
CA PRO A 32 18.19 -9.59 6.10
C PRO A 32 18.39 -9.97 7.55
N THR A 33 18.14 -9.04 8.47
CA THR A 33 18.31 -9.25 9.91
C THR A 33 16.99 -9.48 10.62
N GLY A 34 15.87 -9.12 9.98
CA GLY A 34 14.54 -9.35 10.53
C GLY A 34 13.43 -9.17 9.50
N ILE A 35 12.29 -9.76 9.81
CA ILE A 35 11.04 -9.58 9.08
C ILE A 35 10.02 -9.11 10.11
N ARG A 36 9.26 -8.06 9.79
CA ARG A 36 8.12 -7.60 10.59
C ARG A 36 6.85 -7.78 9.80
N ILE A 37 5.79 -8.17 10.47
CA ILE A 37 4.45 -8.26 9.92
C ILE A 37 3.52 -7.52 10.88
N GLY A 38 2.62 -6.73 10.34
CA GLY A 38 1.68 -5.94 11.11
C GLY A 38 0.36 -5.74 10.38
N THR A 39 -0.54 -5.04 11.05
CA THR A 39 -1.83 -4.62 10.51
C THR A 39 -2.19 -3.23 11.02
N ASP A 40 -3.03 -2.52 10.28
CA ASP A 40 -3.58 -1.24 10.72
C ASP A 40 -4.74 -1.47 11.71
N VAL A 41 -4.41 -1.33 13.00
CA VAL A 41 -5.38 -1.49 14.10
C VAL A 41 -6.42 -0.37 14.07
N LEU A 42 -6.07 0.84 13.58
CA LEU A 42 -7.01 1.96 13.53
C LEU A 42 -8.04 1.75 12.41
N ALA A 43 -7.65 1.20 11.26
CA ALA A 43 -8.58 0.83 10.20
C ALA A 43 -9.56 -0.25 10.69
N LEU A 44 -9.06 -1.29 11.35
CA LEU A 44 -9.89 -2.35 11.92
C LEU A 44 -10.85 -1.83 13.00
N ALA A 45 -10.37 -0.97 13.90
CA ALA A 45 -11.21 -0.36 14.92
C ALA A 45 -12.30 0.49 14.26
N LYS A 46 -11.94 1.32 13.27
CA LYS A 46 -12.89 2.18 12.57
C LYS A 46 -13.95 1.37 11.85
N SER A 47 -13.60 0.30 11.14
CA SER A 47 -14.55 -0.64 10.52
C SER A 47 -15.55 -1.24 11.52
N SER A 48 -15.16 -1.34 12.79
CA SER A 48 -16.03 -1.89 13.84
C SER A 48 -17.01 -0.87 14.43
N PHE A 49 -16.77 0.44 14.28
CA PHE A 49 -17.56 1.50 14.89
C PHE A 49 -18.21 2.46 13.91
N ASP A 50 -17.84 2.42 12.65
CA ASP A 50 -18.33 3.31 11.59
C ASP A 50 -18.92 2.48 10.46
N ASP A 51 -20.24 2.37 10.42
CA ASP A 51 -20.98 1.58 9.42
C ASP A 51 -20.78 2.10 7.98
N THR A 52 -20.25 3.31 7.81
CA THR A 52 -19.96 3.91 6.50
C THR A 52 -18.53 3.63 6.03
N PHE A 53 -17.75 2.91 6.83
CA PHE A 53 -16.36 2.60 6.53
C PHE A 53 -16.06 1.13 6.73
N ASP A 54 -15.43 0.51 5.73
CA ASP A 54 -14.83 -0.81 5.86
C ASP A 54 -13.39 -0.77 5.34
N GLY A 55 -12.46 -1.28 6.14
CA GLY A 55 -11.06 -1.22 5.75
C GLY A 55 -10.15 -2.08 6.64
N TRP A 56 -9.15 -2.64 6.01
CA TRP A 56 -8.08 -3.39 6.67
C TRP A 56 -6.78 -3.27 5.86
N GLU A 57 -5.66 -3.41 6.53
CA GLU A 57 -4.35 -3.43 5.91
C GLU A 57 -3.45 -4.46 6.59
N LEU A 58 -2.71 -5.20 5.77
CA LEU A 58 -1.58 -6.02 6.18
C LEU A 58 -0.30 -5.38 5.66
N ASN A 59 0.68 -5.27 6.52
CA ASN A 59 1.99 -4.76 6.17
C ASN A 59 3.07 -5.77 6.53
N ALA A 60 4.10 -5.81 5.71
CA ALA A 60 5.30 -6.60 5.95
C ALA A 60 6.52 -5.79 5.53
N ASP A 61 7.58 -5.87 6.32
CA ASP A 61 8.85 -5.30 5.92
C ASP A 61 10.02 -6.23 6.26
N VAL A 62 11.07 -6.09 5.48
CA VAL A 62 12.33 -6.84 5.65
C VAL A 62 13.46 -5.85 5.80
N ASP A 63 14.25 -6.00 6.86
CA ASP A 63 15.38 -5.12 7.10
C ASP A 63 16.68 -5.62 6.46
N PHE A 64 17.37 -4.70 5.80
CA PHE A 64 18.70 -4.89 5.25
C PHE A 64 19.62 -3.79 5.78
N TYR A 65 20.23 -3.99 6.94
CA TYR A 65 21.11 -3.05 7.60
C TYR A 65 20.40 -1.75 8.02
N ARG A 66 20.20 -0.78 7.13
CA ARG A 66 19.55 0.51 7.35
C ARG A 66 18.33 0.72 6.44
N TYR A 67 18.12 -0.16 5.50
CA TYR A 67 17.04 -0.12 4.52
C TYR A 67 15.96 -1.11 4.92
N TYR A 68 14.73 -0.70 4.85
CA TYR A 68 13.55 -1.50 5.15
C TYR A 68 12.69 -1.54 3.90
N PHE A 69 12.62 -2.71 3.27
CA PHE A 69 11.74 -2.90 2.12
C PHE A 69 10.36 -3.25 2.64
N ALA A 70 9.38 -2.40 2.34
CA ALA A 70 8.02 -2.52 2.83
C ALA A 70 7.07 -2.93 1.71
N LEU A 71 6.13 -3.79 2.05
CA LEU A 71 4.99 -4.20 1.25
C LEU A 71 3.74 -4.05 2.11
N ASP A 72 2.79 -3.25 1.63
CA ASP A 72 1.48 -3.12 2.25
C ASP A 72 0.43 -3.59 1.24
N TYR A 73 -0.57 -4.32 1.73
CA TYR A 73 -1.74 -4.73 0.97
C TYR A 73 -2.99 -4.50 1.81
N GLY A 74 -3.98 -3.86 1.24
CA GLY A 74 -5.18 -3.52 1.98
C GLY A 74 -6.40 -3.37 1.10
N TYR A 75 -7.53 -3.24 1.78
CA TYR A 75 -8.84 -2.93 1.24
C TYR A 75 -9.39 -1.71 1.95
N TRP A 76 -10.08 -0.86 1.21
CA TRP A 76 -10.74 0.31 1.73
C TRP A 76 -12.06 0.51 0.99
N ALA A 77 -13.14 0.64 1.74
CA ALA A 77 -14.45 1.02 1.23
C ALA A 77 -15.05 2.13 2.10
N ARG A 78 -15.77 3.04 1.48
CA ARG A 78 -16.44 4.11 2.18
C ARG A 78 -17.71 4.59 1.48
N ASP A 79 -18.73 4.83 2.29
CA ASP A 79 -19.98 5.45 1.89
C ASP A 79 -20.02 6.92 2.36
N TYR A 80 -20.33 7.81 1.45
CA TYR A 80 -20.58 9.22 1.73
C TYR A 80 -22.06 9.50 1.48
N VAL A 81 -22.80 9.68 2.56
CA VAL A 81 -24.23 10.00 2.52
C VAL A 81 -24.40 11.50 2.51
N THR A 82 -25.14 12.02 1.54
CA THR A 82 -25.51 13.43 1.39
C THR A 82 -27.03 13.56 1.31
N ASP A 83 -27.54 14.78 1.38
CA ASP A 83 -28.98 15.04 1.24
C ASP A 83 -29.51 14.72 -0.17
N GLU A 84 -28.63 14.61 -1.17
CA GLU A 84 -28.96 14.39 -2.58
C GLU A 84 -28.73 12.94 -3.03
N GLY A 85 -28.09 12.11 -2.17
CA GLY A 85 -27.81 10.72 -2.53
C GLY A 85 -26.66 10.11 -1.78
N VAL A 86 -26.20 8.97 -2.25
CA VAL A 86 -25.10 8.20 -1.66
C VAL A 86 -23.99 7.96 -2.69
N TYR A 87 -22.78 8.31 -2.32
CA TYR A 87 -21.58 7.93 -3.06
C TYR A 87 -20.84 6.85 -2.29
N SER A 88 -20.67 5.70 -2.92
CA SER A 88 -19.95 4.55 -2.36
C SER A 88 -18.71 4.26 -3.19
N ASN A 89 -17.59 3.98 -2.56
CA ASN A 89 -16.40 3.47 -3.23
C ASN A 89 -15.78 2.32 -2.45
N GLY A 90 -15.11 1.42 -3.14
CA GLY A 90 -14.40 0.33 -2.50
C GLY A 90 -13.42 -0.37 -3.43
N GLY A 91 -12.28 -0.77 -2.89
CA GLY A 91 -11.28 -1.47 -3.67
C GLY A 91 -10.02 -1.83 -2.89
N ASP A 92 -9.20 -2.63 -3.56
CA ASP A 92 -7.93 -3.10 -3.04
C ASP A 92 -6.79 -2.16 -3.45
N TYR A 93 -5.76 -2.14 -2.64
CA TYR A 93 -4.53 -1.44 -2.97
C TYR A 93 -3.30 -2.23 -2.53
N VAL A 94 -2.20 -1.97 -3.22
CA VAL A 94 -0.87 -2.47 -2.87
C VAL A 94 0.09 -1.29 -2.85
N ARG A 95 0.98 -1.24 -1.84
CA ARG A 95 2.08 -0.27 -1.77
C ARG A 95 3.40 -1.01 -1.62
N LEU A 96 4.39 -0.57 -2.35
CA LEU A 96 5.76 -1.06 -2.28
C LEU A 96 6.69 0.12 -1.97
N GLY A 97 7.60 -0.06 -1.04
CA GLY A 97 8.47 1.01 -0.66
C GLY A 97 9.78 0.62 0.00
N VAL A 98 10.56 1.65 0.27
CA VAL A 98 11.83 1.54 0.99
C VAL A 98 11.92 2.66 2.00
N ASP A 99 12.11 2.30 3.26
CA ASP A 99 12.40 3.22 4.34
C ASP A 99 13.88 3.15 4.71
N VAL A 100 14.49 4.27 5.01
CA VAL A 100 15.89 4.39 5.40
C VAL A 100 15.98 4.86 6.84
N ASN A 101 16.63 4.08 7.70
CA ASN A 101 16.91 4.52 9.07
C ASN A 101 18.20 5.37 9.11
N PHE A 102 18.05 6.66 9.37
CA PHE A 102 19.15 7.61 9.45
C PHE A 102 19.91 7.53 10.76
N LEU A 103 19.28 7.04 11.83
CA LEU A 103 19.88 6.93 13.17
C LEU A 103 20.38 5.50 13.50
N LYS A 104 20.67 4.67 12.50
CA LYS A 104 21.14 3.29 12.70
C LYS A 104 22.37 3.16 13.62
N LYS A 105 23.18 4.20 13.75
CA LYS A 105 24.39 4.22 14.58
C LYS A 105 24.21 4.98 15.90
N ASP A 106 23.00 5.42 16.21
CA ASP A 106 22.74 6.13 17.45
C ASP A 106 23.00 5.23 18.66
N PRO A 107 23.81 5.68 19.64
CA PRO A 107 24.12 4.94 20.86
C PRO A 107 22.85 4.63 21.69
N ASP A 108 21.86 5.53 21.68
CA ASP A 108 20.62 5.40 22.42
C ASP A 108 19.56 4.56 21.69
N LYS A 109 19.94 3.98 20.52
CA LYS A 109 19.06 3.17 19.67
C LYS A 109 17.79 3.90 19.18
N ASN A 110 17.84 5.22 19.11
CA ASN A 110 16.78 6.00 18.48
C ASN A 110 16.68 5.63 16.99
N MET A 111 15.49 5.75 16.45
CA MET A 111 15.20 5.46 15.04
C MET A 111 14.55 6.66 14.39
N PHE A 112 15.06 7.04 13.23
CA PHE A 112 14.45 8.04 12.39
C PHE A 112 14.41 7.51 10.97
N PHE A 113 13.19 7.32 10.47
CA PHE A 113 12.95 6.78 9.14
C PHE A 113 12.50 7.88 8.20
N PHE A 114 12.99 7.80 6.99
CA PHE A 114 12.45 8.49 5.84
C PHE A 114 12.35 7.51 4.70
N GLY A 115 11.21 7.48 4.03
CA GLY A 115 10.97 6.51 2.99
C GLY A 115 10.09 7.01 1.87
N MET A 116 10.02 6.22 0.83
CA MET A 116 9.16 6.45 -0.32
C MET A 116 8.41 5.16 -0.64
N ARG A 117 7.11 5.30 -0.92
CA ARG A 117 6.25 4.21 -1.35
C ARG A 117 5.58 4.54 -2.67
N TYR A 118 5.48 3.55 -3.51
CA TYR A 118 4.65 3.57 -4.71
C TYR A 118 3.39 2.76 -4.44
N GLY A 119 2.24 3.38 -4.59
CA GLY A 119 0.93 2.77 -4.41
C GLY A 119 0.20 2.59 -5.73
N ARG A 120 -0.58 1.51 -5.80
CA ARG A 120 -1.54 1.25 -6.86
C ARG A 120 -2.81 0.68 -6.25
N SER A 121 -3.97 1.20 -6.70
CA SER A 121 -5.27 0.66 -6.34
C SER A 121 -6.08 0.27 -7.56
N ALA A 122 -7.02 -0.65 -7.35
CA ALA A 122 -8.09 -0.99 -8.25
C ALA A 122 -9.40 -0.94 -7.46
N PHE A 123 -10.37 -0.15 -7.89
CA PHE A 123 -11.59 0.10 -7.14
C PHE A 123 -12.79 0.30 -8.05
N SER A 124 -13.97 0.24 -7.47
CA SER A 124 -15.22 0.62 -8.09
C SER A 124 -15.87 1.76 -7.29
N GLU A 125 -16.71 2.52 -7.96
CA GLU A 125 -17.49 3.60 -7.35
C GLU A 125 -18.92 3.58 -7.89
N ASP A 126 -19.85 3.86 -6.98
CA ASP A 126 -21.28 3.96 -7.25
C ASP A 126 -21.79 5.29 -6.72
N LEU A 127 -22.52 6.01 -7.56
CA LEU A 127 -23.22 7.23 -7.19
C LEU A 127 -24.71 7.00 -7.37
N THR A 128 -25.46 6.96 -6.29
CA THR A 128 -26.91 6.91 -6.29
C THR A 128 -27.47 8.29 -5.97
N ILE A 129 -28.19 8.87 -6.91
CA ILE A 129 -28.85 10.17 -6.78
C ILE A 129 -30.33 9.92 -6.56
N GLU A 130 -30.89 10.55 -5.52
CA GLU A 130 -32.33 10.55 -5.22
C GLU A 130 -32.94 11.86 -5.71
N GLU A 131 -33.85 11.79 -6.70
CA GLU A 131 -34.54 12.93 -7.25
C GLU A 131 -36.06 12.74 -7.08
N ILE A 132 -36.77 13.79 -6.71
CA ILE A 132 -38.22 13.77 -6.62
C ILE A 132 -38.79 14.36 -7.90
N ASP A 133 -39.32 13.49 -8.78
CA ASP A 133 -40.05 13.93 -9.95
C ASP A 133 -41.44 14.36 -9.51
N PRO A 134 -41.93 15.56 -9.93
CA PRO A 134 -43.23 16.07 -9.54
C PRO A 134 -44.43 15.22 -10.05
N LEU A 135 -44.25 14.41 -11.09
CA LEU A 135 -45.27 13.58 -11.70
C LEU A 135 -45.19 12.11 -11.29
N TRP A 136 -43.97 11.61 -11.11
CA TRP A 136 -43.68 10.18 -10.90
C TRP A 136 -43.22 9.84 -9.47
N GLY A 137 -42.98 10.87 -8.65
CA GLY A 137 -42.48 10.67 -7.28
C GLY A 137 -40.96 10.44 -7.21
N PRO A 138 -40.46 9.78 -6.17
CA PRO A 138 -39.03 9.57 -6.02
C PRO A 138 -38.47 8.65 -7.11
N ILE A 139 -37.40 9.10 -7.75
CA ILE A 139 -36.63 8.36 -8.76
C ILE A 139 -35.18 8.24 -8.27
N ASN A 140 -34.68 7.02 -8.23
CA ASN A 140 -33.31 6.74 -7.89
C ASN A 140 -32.51 6.39 -9.14
N THR A 141 -31.45 7.14 -9.42
CA THR A 141 -30.55 6.89 -10.53
C THR A 141 -29.18 6.48 -9.97
N THR A 142 -28.71 5.29 -10.31
CA THR A 142 -27.39 4.80 -9.92
C THR A 142 -26.45 4.81 -11.11
N LEU A 143 -25.32 5.46 -10.94
CA LEU A 143 -24.20 5.49 -11.88
C LEU A 143 -23.07 4.65 -11.28
N THR A 144 -22.72 3.57 -11.98
CA THR A 144 -21.63 2.67 -11.58
C THR A 144 -20.42 2.85 -12.49
N ASN A 145 -19.26 3.04 -11.90
CA ASN A 145 -17.99 3.07 -12.59
C ASN A 145 -17.10 1.97 -12.00
N SER A 146 -16.92 0.91 -12.76
CA SER A 146 -16.10 -0.24 -12.37
C SER A 146 -14.73 -0.20 -13.06
N ASN A 147 -13.76 -0.92 -12.48
CA ASN A 147 -12.39 -1.01 -12.99
C ASN A 147 -11.63 0.32 -13.02
N VAL A 148 -11.90 1.19 -12.07
CA VAL A 148 -11.10 2.40 -11.85
C VAL A 148 -9.75 2.02 -11.24
N SER A 149 -8.69 2.68 -11.67
CA SER A 149 -7.36 2.45 -11.10
C SER A 149 -6.66 3.77 -10.79
N ALA A 150 -5.96 3.82 -9.67
CA ALA A 150 -5.12 4.94 -9.29
C ALA A 150 -3.69 4.50 -8.99
N GLN A 151 -2.76 5.42 -9.16
CA GLN A 151 -1.34 5.22 -8.84
C GLN A 151 -0.83 6.49 -8.18
N TRP A 152 0.02 6.34 -7.16
CA TRP A 152 0.57 7.49 -6.43
C TRP A 152 1.92 7.19 -5.81
N PHE A 153 2.60 8.23 -5.36
CA PHE A 153 3.80 8.15 -4.54
C PHE A 153 3.53 8.79 -3.18
N GLU A 154 4.06 8.17 -2.13
CA GLU A 154 4.05 8.66 -0.75
C GLU A 154 5.49 8.89 -0.28
N LEU A 155 5.70 9.93 0.55
CA LEU A 155 6.98 10.26 1.20
C LEU A 155 6.81 10.28 2.71
#